data_0e2ad19704b5ff0442f800aaa33702b8
#
_entry.id   0e2ad19704b5ff0442f800aaa33702b8
#
_cell.length_a   1.000
_cell.length_b   1.000
_cell.length_c   1.000
_cell.angle_alpha   90.00
_cell.angle_beta   90.00
_cell.angle_gamma   90.00
#
_symmetry.space_group_name_H-M   'P 1'
#
loop_
_entity.id
_entity.type
_entity.pdbx_description
1 polymer ?
#
loop_
_entity_poly.entity_id
_entity_poly.type
_entity_poly.pdbx_seq_one_letter_code
_entity_poly.pdbx_strand_id
1 'polypeptide(L)'
;MSKWLDGKRALIVGGGSGIGRAVVDAFRDEGAKVAVLEQDPDKCDTLRHKLKKVLVIEGDATTASANDLAVAAAADAFGGLDTLVHCVGIFDFYQGILDIAADDLPLAFDEMFRTNVLSHLQSIKAAVPALQAETGSSIVLTESASSFYPGRGGVLYVSSKFAVRGLVATLARELAPQIRVNGVAPGGTLNTDLRGLNALGQHDTRLDDTPNRARDLAARTPLNVALEAEDHAWSFVFLASDRSRGITGETIHPDGGFGLRSQS
;
A
#
# COMPACT_ATOMS: atom_id res chain seq x y z
N MET A 1 -1.48 7.04 -27.51
CA MET A 1 -2.36 6.09 -26.79
C MET A 1 -3.08 6.88 -25.71
N SER A 2 -4.36 6.62 -25.44
CA SER A 2 -5.08 7.30 -24.35
C SER A 2 -4.49 6.87 -23.01
N LYS A 3 -4.31 7.81 -22.09
CA LYS A 3 -3.88 7.55 -20.72
C LYS A 3 -4.94 6.76 -19.97
N TRP A 4 -4.53 5.79 -19.15
CA TRP A 4 -5.45 4.86 -18.50
C TRP A 4 -6.25 5.48 -17.34
N LEU A 5 -5.72 6.55 -16.74
CA LEU A 5 -6.32 7.25 -15.61
C LEU A 5 -6.67 8.71 -15.93
N ASP A 6 -6.82 9.03 -17.24
CA ASP A 6 -7.18 10.38 -17.66
C ASP A 6 -8.49 10.83 -16.98
N GLY A 7 -8.41 11.96 -16.28
CA GLY A 7 -9.54 12.52 -15.53
C GLY A 7 -9.85 11.88 -14.18
N LYS A 8 -9.22 10.75 -13.81
CA LYS A 8 -9.39 10.14 -12.48
C LYS A 8 -8.80 11.02 -11.37
N ARG A 9 -9.43 10.95 -10.20
CA ARG A 9 -9.07 11.72 -8.99
C ARG A 9 -8.70 10.72 -7.90
N ALA A 10 -7.43 10.68 -7.51
CA ALA A 10 -6.90 9.66 -6.63
C ALA A 10 -6.34 10.23 -5.33
N LEU A 11 -6.64 9.57 -4.22
CA LEU A 11 -5.93 9.72 -2.94
C LEU A 11 -5.01 8.51 -2.74
N ILE A 12 -3.71 8.78 -2.56
CA ILE A 12 -2.70 7.76 -2.26
C ILE A 12 -2.22 7.98 -0.83
N VAL A 13 -2.42 6.98 0.03
CA VAL A 13 -2.01 6.99 1.43
C VAL A 13 -0.66 6.30 1.56
N GLY A 14 0.35 7.01 2.08
CA GLY A 14 1.74 6.53 2.14
C GLY A 14 2.46 6.70 0.79
N GLY A 15 2.33 7.88 0.16
CA GLY A 15 2.90 8.16 -1.16
C GLY A 15 4.30 8.79 -1.16
N GLY A 16 4.97 8.88 -0.01
CA GLY A 16 6.25 9.59 0.12
C GLY A 16 7.47 8.81 -0.34
N SER A 17 7.42 7.48 -0.32
CA SER A 17 8.56 6.61 -0.67
C SER A 17 8.11 5.26 -1.24
N GLY A 18 9.07 4.48 -1.76
CA GLY A 18 8.88 3.11 -2.22
C GLY A 18 7.72 2.93 -3.18
N ILE A 19 6.92 1.88 -2.98
CA ILE A 19 5.80 1.52 -3.86
C ILE A 19 4.77 2.65 -3.95
N GLY A 20 4.40 3.28 -2.82
CA GLY A 20 3.45 4.38 -2.84
C GLY A 20 3.93 5.56 -3.69
N ARG A 21 5.21 5.90 -3.65
CA ARG A 21 5.80 6.94 -4.49
C ARG A 21 5.79 6.57 -5.97
N ALA A 22 6.14 5.35 -6.31
CA ALA A 22 6.06 4.86 -7.68
C ALA A 22 4.61 4.89 -8.22
N VAL A 23 3.63 4.57 -7.37
CA VAL A 23 2.20 4.71 -7.70
C VAL A 23 1.82 6.16 -7.95
N VAL A 24 2.29 7.11 -7.12
CA VAL A 24 2.06 8.56 -7.34
C VAL A 24 2.57 8.99 -8.71
N ASP A 25 3.80 8.60 -9.05
CA ASP A 25 4.40 8.98 -10.33
C ASP A 25 3.66 8.34 -11.51
N ALA A 26 3.35 7.02 -11.47
CA ALA A 26 2.62 6.32 -12.52
C ALA A 26 1.19 6.87 -12.71
N PHE A 27 0.47 7.19 -11.63
CA PHE A 27 -0.89 7.74 -11.71
C PHE A 27 -0.90 9.12 -12.38
N ARG A 28 0.07 9.98 -12.05
CA ARG A 28 0.22 11.29 -12.70
C ARG A 28 0.56 11.14 -14.19
N ASP A 29 1.48 10.25 -14.51
CA ASP A 29 1.89 10.00 -15.90
C ASP A 29 0.73 9.44 -16.72
N GLU A 30 -0.16 8.69 -16.10
CA GLU A 30 -1.40 8.18 -16.71
C GLU A 30 -2.59 9.17 -16.62
N GLY A 31 -2.38 10.40 -16.19
CA GLY A 31 -3.34 11.50 -16.31
C GLY A 31 -4.25 11.72 -15.11
N ALA A 32 -4.05 11.02 -14.00
CA ALA A 32 -4.82 11.26 -12.79
C ALA A 32 -4.43 12.57 -12.10
N LYS A 33 -5.41 13.19 -11.42
CA LYS A 33 -5.16 14.17 -10.37
C LYS A 33 -4.84 13.39 -9.09
N VAL A 34 -3.75 13.72 -8.41
CA VAL A 34 -3.26 12.94 -7.28
C VAL A 34 -3.14 13.79 -6.03
N ALA A 35 -3.77 13.32 -4.95
CA ALA A 35 -3.54 13.74 -3.58
C ALA A 35 -2.76 12.64 -2.83
N VAL A 36 -1.93 13.04 -1.87
CA VAL A 36 -1.12 12.14 -1.04
C VAL A 36 -1.35 12.48 0.42
N LEU A 37 -1.64 11.45 1.24
CA LEU A 37 -1.53 11.52 2.70
C LEU A 37 -0.20 10.87 3.11
N GLU A 38 0.67 11.63 3.76
CA GLU A 38 2.00 11.20 4.21
C GLU A 38 2.28 11.77 5.60
N GLN A 39 2.87 10.95 6.48
CA GLN A 39 3.15 11.40 7.85
C GLN A 39 4.53 12.04 8.02
N ASP A 40 5.48 11.72 7.15
CA ASP A 40 6.87 12.18 7.25
C ASP A 40 6.98 13.59 6.63
N PRO A 41 7.32 14.64 7.43
CA PRO A 41 7.42 16.01 6.94
C PRO A 41 8.46 16.18 5.81
N ASP A 42 9.61 15.50 5.90
CA ASP A 42 10.68 15.60 4.89
C ASP A 42 10.25 14.99 3.56
N LYS A 43 9.48 13.90 3.61
CA LYS A 43 8.88 13.30 2.42
C LYS A 43 7.78 14.20 1.84
N CYS A 44 6.95 14.81 2.69
CA CYS A 44 5.96 15.81 2.27
C CYS A 44 6.61 16.96 1.53
N ASP A 45 7.68 17.53 2.07
CA ASP A 45 8.42 18.63 1.43
C ASP A 45 9.08 18.19 0.12
N THR A 46 9.65 16.99 0.07
CA THR A 46 10.19 16.42 -1.16
C THR A 46 9.11 16.29 -2.24
N LEU A 47 7.92 15.80 -1.88
CA LEU A 47 6.78 15.70 -2.81
C LEU A 47 6.36 17.07 -3.33
N ARG A 48 6.17 18.05 -2.44
CA ARG A 48 5.78 19.43 -2.80
C ARG A 48 6.80 20.08 -3.73
N HIS A 49 8.10 19.87 -3.49
CA HIS A 49 9.17 20.41 -4.33
C HIS A 49 9.26 19.75 -5.71
N LYS A 50 9.23 18.41 -5.75
CA LYS A 50 9.45 17.65 -6.99
C LYS A 50 8.18 17.53 -7.84
N LEU A 51 6.99 17.52 -7.22
CA LEU A 51 5.72 17.17 -7.87
C LEU A 51 4.67 18.29 -7.69
N LYS A 52 4.91 19.44 -8.31
CA LYS A 52 4.10 20.67 -8.14
C LYS A 52 2.59 20.55 -8.40
N LYS A 53 2.13 19.45 -9.04
CA LYS A 53 0.71 19.20 -9.31
C LYS A 53 0.10 18.15 -8.38
N VAL A 54 0.85 17.65 -7.39
CA VAL A 54 0.36 16.72 -6.38
C VAL A 54 -0.10 17.54 -5.16
N LEU A 55 -1.30 17.26 -4.68
CA LEU A 55 -1.80 17.80 -3.42
C LEU A 55 -1.23 16.98 -2.26
N VAL A 56 -0.43 17.56 -1.39
CA VAL A 56 0.22 16.84 -0.29
C VAL A 56 -0.39 17.27 1.04
N ILE A 57 -1.00 16.30 1.72
CA ILE A 57 -1.56 16.43 3.07
C ILE A 57 -0.62 15.70 4.03
N GLU A 58 -0.13 16.41 5.03
CA GLU A 58 0.67 15.83 6.10
C GLU A 58 -0.23 15.30 7.20
N GLY A 59 -0.03 14.02 7.59
CA GLY A 59 -0.83 13.41 8.64
C GLY A 59 -0.62 11.91 8.78
N ASP A 60 -0.97 11.41 9.96
CA ASP A 60 -0.87 9.99 10.32
C ASP A 60 -2.13 9.23 9.88
N ALA A 61 -1.98 8.31 8.94
CA ALA A 61 -3.04 7.47 8.40
C ALA A 61 -3.72 6.56 9.46
N THR A 62 -3.13 6.39 10.64
CA THR A 62 -3.75 5.63 11.73
C THR A 62 -4.84 6.43 12.46
N THR A 63 -4.97 7.73 12.19
CA THR A 63 -5.95 8.63 12.81
C THR A 63 -7.12 8.94 11.88
N ALA A 64 -8.34 8.97 12.43
CA ALA A 64 -9.54 9.34 11.65
C ALA A 64 -9.44 10.77 11.10
N SER A 65 -8.99 11.72 11.92
CA SER A 65 -8.93 13.14 11.55
C SER A 65 -8.01 13.43 10.36
N ALA A 66 -6.85 12.75 10.27
CA ALA A 66 -5.94 12.93 9.13
C ALA A 66 -6.55 12.37 7.85
N ASN A 67 -7.23 11.22 7.92
CA ASN A 67 -7.91 10.65 6.76
C ASN A 67 -9.10 11.50 6.30
N ASP A 68 -9.93 11.99 7.23
CA ASP A 68 -11.04 12.89 6.93
C ASP A 68 -10.54 14.17 6.25
N LEU A 69 -9.48 14.77 6.78
CA LEU A 69 -8.84 15.96 6.19
C LEU A 69 -8.32 15.67 4.78
N ALA A 70 -7.64 14.53 4.58
CA ALA A 70 -7.07 14.17 3.28
C ALA A 70 -8.16 13.95 2.21
N VAL A 71 -9.25 13.25 2.58
CA VAL A 71 -10.39 13.02 1.68
C VAL A 71 -11.08 14.34 1.34
N ALA A 72 -11.37 15.18 2.34
CA ALA A 72 -12.01 16.46 2.12
C ALA A 72 -11.15 17.37 1.21
N ALA A 73 -9.85 17.50 1.48
CA ALA A 73 -8.94 18.29 0.68
C ALA A 73 -8.84 17.79 -0.77
N ALA A 74 -8.80 16.47 -0.98
CA ALA A 74 -8.78 15.89 -2.32
C ALA A 74 -10.09 16.15 -3.08
N ALA A 75 -11.23 15.93 -2.42
CA ALA A 75 -12.55 16.15 -3.01
C ALA A 75 -12.77 17.63 -3.39
N ASP A 76 -12.39 18.55 -2.51
CA ASP A 76 -12.49 19.99 -2.76
C ASP A 76 -11.59 20.44 -3.94
N ALA A 77 -10.33 20.01 -3.95
CA ALA A 77 -9.37 20.41 -4.97
C ALA A 77 -9.67 19.82 -6.35
N PHE A 78 -10.26 18.62 -6.42
CA PHE A 78 -10.46 17.90 -7.67
C PHE A 78 -11.92 17.85 -8.14
N GLY A 79 -12.86 18.21 -7.27
CA GLY A 79 -14.30 18.11 -7.54
C GLY A 79 -14.86 16.70 -7.34
N GLY A 80 -14.27 15.91 -6.42
CA GLY A 80 -14.67 14.54 -6.07
C GLY A 80 -13.47 13.59 -5.91
N LEU A 81 -13.74 12.31 -5.67
CA LEU A 81 -12.73 11.25 -5.48
C LEU A 81 -13.19 9.95 -6.16
N ASP A 82 -12.37 9.40 -7.05
CA ASP A 82 -12.68 8.15 -7.79
C ASP A 82 -11.88 6.95 -7.29
N THR A 83 -10.70 7.19 -6.70
CA THR A 83 -9.76 6.12 -6.37
C THR A 83 -9.09 6.37 -5.03
N LEU A 84 -9.08 5.34 -4.18
CA LEU A 84 -8.24 5.27 -2.99
C LEU A 84 -7.17 4.19 -3.20
N VAL A 85 -5.90 4.54 -3.00
CA VAL A 85 -4.79 3.58 -2.90
C VAL A 85 -4.16 3.67 -1.52
N HIS A 86 -3.91 2.53 -0.87
CA HIS A 86 -3.27 2.51 0.43
C HIS A 86 -1.96 1.72 0.40
N CYS A 87 -0.83 2.38 0.75
CA CYS A 87 0.52 1.83 0.66
C CYS A 87 1.31 1.89 1.99
N VAL A 88 0.66 2.22 3.11
CA VAL A 88 1.35 2.28 4.41
C VAL A 88 1.65 0.89 4.95
N GLY A 89 2.81 0.73 5.58
CA GLY A 89 3.16 -0.51 6.28
C GLY A 89 4.51 -0.43 6.97
N ILE A 90 4.67 -1.25 7.99
CA ILE A 90 5.92 -1.52 8.72
C ILE A 90 6.19 -3.02 8.73
N PHE A 91 7.42 -3.44 9.11
CA PHE A 91 7.91 -4.79 8.96
C PHE A 91 8.57 -5.29 10.26
N ASP A 92 8.43 -6.56 10.60
CA ASP A 92 8.95 -7.13 11.86
C ASP A 92 10.30 -7.83 11.73
N PHE A 93 11.03 -7.62 10.64
CA PHE A 93 12.35 -8.21 10.37
C PHE A 93 12.43 -9.71 10.66
N TYR A 94 11.38 -10.45 10.28
CA TYR A 94 11.27 -11.91 10.43
C TYR A 94 11.25 -12.38 11.90
N GLN A 95 10.88 -11.53 12.87
CA GLN A 95 10.75 -11.91 14.26
C GLN A 95 9.70 -13.00 14.45
N GLY A 96 10.14 -14.18 14.88
CA GLY A 96 9.26 -15.29 15.25
C GLY A 96 8.66 -15.10 16.64
N ILE A 97 7.68 -15.94 16.99
CA ILE A 97 7.03 -15.86 18.32
C ILE A 97 8.02 -16.12 19.47
N LEU A 98 9.09 -16.84 19.22
CA LEU A 98 10.11 -17.13 20.22
C LEU A 98 11.16 -16.01 20.36
N ASP A 99 11.22 -15.10 19.38
CA ASP A 99 12.20 -14.00 19.35
C ASP A 99 11.66 -12.74 20.03
N ILE A 100 10.34 -12.61 20.19
CA ILE A 100 9.69 -11.46 20.83
C ILE A 100 9.52 -11.74 22.31
N ALA A 101 10.04 -10.85 23.17
CA ALA A 101 9.84 -10.99 24.60
C ALA A 101 8.35 -10.87 24.96
N ALA A 102 7.91 -11.61 25.97
CA ALA A 102 6.48 -11.64 26.35
C ALA A 102 5.94 -10.25 26.73
N ASP A 103 6.77 -9.41 27.36
CA ASP A 103 6.40 -8.06 27.77
C ASP A 103 6.33 -7.07 26.60
N ASP A 104 7.08 -7.31 25.52
CA ASP A 104 7.09 -6.46 24.31
C ASP A 104 5.97 -6.85 23.31
N LEU A 105 5.48 -8.09 23.38
CA LEU A 105 4.51 -8.62 22.42
C LEU A 105 3.21 -7.77 22.30
N PRO A 106 2.58 -7.30 23.41
CA PRO A 106 1.37 -6.48 23.29
C PRO A 106 1.62 -5.16 22.56
N LEU A 107 2.73 -4.48 22.84
CA LEU A 107 3.08 -3.21 22.19
C LEU A 107 3.44 -3.41 20.71
N ALA A 108 4.22 -4.44 20.41
CA ALA A 108 4.58 -4.77 19.02
C ALA A 108 3.34 -5.17 18.20
N PHE A 109 2.40 -5.91 18.79
CA PHE A 109 1.13 -6.26 18.16
C PHE A 109 0.30 -5.00 17.88
N ASP A 110 0.12 -4.12 18.88
CA ASP A 110 -0.67 -2.89 18.70
C ASP A 110 -0.07 -2.00 17.60
N GLU A 111 1.24 -1.76 17.61
CA GLU A 111 1.93 -0.97 16.60
C GLU A 111 1.78 -1.58 15.20
N MET A 112 2.04 -2.89 15.04
CA MET A 112 1.92 -3.59 13.76
C MET A 112 0.52 -3.54 13.20
N PHE A 113 -0.49 -3.88 14.00
CA PHE A 113 -1.87 -3.93 13.52
C PHE A 113 -2.49 -2.54 13.36
N ARG A 114 -2.10 -1.58 14.19
CA ARG A 114 -2.50 -0.17 14.03
C ARG A 114 -1.99 0.37 12.70
N THR A 115 -0.72 0.15 12.39
CA THR A 115 -0.12 0.66 11.15
C THR A 115 -0.55 -0.14 9.93
N ASN A 116 -0.49 -1.48 9.97
CA ASN A 116 -0.72 -2.29 8.77
C ASN A 116 -2.18 -2.64 8.51
N VAL A 117 -3.09 -2.47 9.48
CA VAL A 117 -4.50 -2.86 9.34
C VAL A 117 -5.45 -1.71 9.64
N LEU A 118 -5.34 -1.07 10.82
CA LEU A 118 -6.25 0.00 11.21
C LEU A 118 -6.15 1.20 10.26
N SER A 119 -4.95 1.56 9.80
CA SER A 119 -4.76 2.65 8.83
C SER A 119 -5.55 2.43 7.54
N HIS A 120 -5.61 1.19 7.02
CA HIS A 120 -6.46 0.84 5.87
C HIS A 120 -7.93 1.11 6.18
N LEU A 121 -8.42 0.63 7.33
CA LEU A 121 -9.81 0.82 7.74
C LEU A 121 -10.17 2.29 7.91
N GLN A 122 -9.29 3.09 8.50
CA GLN A 122 -9.49 4.55 8.65
C GLN A 122 -9.60 5.24 7.30
N SER A 123 -8.66 4.96 6.39
CA SER A 123 -8.66 5.57 5.05
C SER A 123 -9.91 5.17 4.25
N ILE A 124 -10.30 3.90 4.29
CA ILE A 124 -11.50 3.40 3.61
C ILE A 124 -12.75 4.05 4.19
N LYS A 125 -12.88 4.06 5.53
CA LYS A 125 -14.04 4.65 6.21
C LYS A 125 -14.24 6.11 5.85
N ALA A 126 -13.17 6.89 5.78
CA ALA A 126 -13.22 8.30 5.38
C ALA A 126 -13.57 8.45 3.89
N ALA A 127 -13.01 7.61 3.00
CA ALA A 127 -13.14 7.78 1.56
C ALA A 127 -14.46 7.26 0.98
N VAL A 128 -15.10 6.24 1.60
CA VAL A 128 -16.31 5.59 1.07
C VAL A 128 -17.43 6.57 0.68
N PRO A 129 -17.80 7.59 1.49
CA PRO A 129 -18.85 8.52 1.08
C PRO A 129 -18.55 9.27 -0.21
N ALA A 130 -17.30 9.72 -0.40
CA ALA A 130 -16.87 10.43 -1.61
C ALA A 130 -16.81 9.48 -2.82
N LEU A 131 -16.29 8.26 -2.63
CA LEU A 131 -16.22 7.24 -3.68
C LEU A 131 -17.61 6.77 -4.14
N GLN A 132 -18.58 6.66 -3.23
CA GLN A 132 -19.96 6.26 -3.57
C GLN A 132 -20.73 7.33 -4.35
N ALA A 133 -20.31 8.60 -4.24
CA ALA A 133 -20.91 9.69 -5.01
C ALA A 133 -20.53 9.66 -6.50
N GLU A 134 -19.54 8.86 -6.86
CA GLU A 134 -19.00 8.76 -8.22
C GLU A 134 -19.28 7.40 -8.85
N THR A 135 -19.14 7.33 -10.15
CA THR A 135 -19.29 6.07 -10.90
C THR A 135 -17.94 5.46 -11.25
N GLY A 136 -17.82 4.13 -11.14
CA GLY A 136 -16.60 3.41 -11.50
C GLY A 136 -15.46 3.59 -10.50
N SER A 137 -15.80 3.86 -9.25
CA SER A 137 -14.82 4.05 -8.17
C SER A 137 -14.10 2.76 -7.80
N SER A 138 -12.87 2.92 -7.31
CA SER A 138 -12.04 1.78 -6.90
C SER A 138 -11.20 2.05 -5.66
N ILE A 139 -11.00 1.00 -4.86
CA ILE A 139 -10.06 0.93 -3.76
C ILE A 139 -9.02 -0.12 -4.10
N VAL A 140 -7.73 0.23 -3.97
CA VAL A 140 -6.63 -0.71 -4.19
C VAL A 140 -5.75 -0.76 -2.93
N LEU A 141 -5.69 -1.92 -2.28
CA LEU A 141 -4.95 -2.13 -1.05
C LEU A 141 -3.61 -2.82 -1.30
N THR A 142 -2.56 -2.36 -0.65
CA THR A 142 -1.25 -2.99 -0.72
C THR A 142 -1.18 -4.14 0.27
N GLU A 143 -1.34 -5.34 -0.25
CA GLU A 143 -1.07 -6.60 0.42
C GLU A 143 0.43 -6.92 0.42
N SER A 144 0.79 -8.16 0.37
CA SER A 144 2.15 -8.69 0.23
C SER A 144 2.09 -10.14 -0.25
N ALA A 145 3.16 -10.66 -0.82
CA ALA A 145 3.33 -12.10 -0.94
C ALA A 145 3.13 -12.81 0.42
N SER A 146 3.40 -12.10 1.53
CA SER A 146 3.12 -12.55 2.90
C SER A 146 1.63 -12.68 3.24
N SER A 147 0.72 -12.14 2.43
CA SER A 147 -0.74 -12.36 2.58
C SER A 147 -1.18 -13.75 2.11
N PHE A 148 -0.30 -14.50 1.45
CA PHE A 148 -0.59 -15.79 0.83
C PHE A 148 0.38 -16.88 1.26
N TYR A 149 1.65 -16.52 1.51
CA TYR A 149 2.71 -17.47 1.78
C TYR A 149 3.46 -17.10 3.07
N PRO A 150 3.63 -18.04 4.02
CA PRO A 150 4.47 -17.84 5.20
C PRO A 150 5.96 -17.71 4.80
N GLY A 151 6.80 -17.30 5.76
CA GLY A 151 8.25 -17.20 5.57
C GLY A 151 8.75 -15.96 4.81
N ARG A 152 7.86 -14.97 4.60
CA ARG A 152 8.21 -13.67 3.98
C ARG A 152 8.11 -12.49 4.94
N GLY A 153 8.10 -12.77 6.21
CA GLY A 153 8.05 -11.88 7.36
C GLY A 153 7.95 -12.69 8.63
N GLY A 154 7.99 -12.07 9.76
CA GLY A 154 7.76 -12.69 11.06
C GLY A 154 6.27 -12.83 11.36
N VAL A 155 5.97 -13.25 12.58
CA VAL A 155 4.62 -13.65 12.99
C VAL A 155 3.60 -12.50 12.94
N LEU A 156 4.02 -11.29 13.34
CA LEU A 156 3.12 -10.13 13.38
C LEU A 156 2.87 -9.57 11.97
N TYR A 157 3.93 -9.45 11.16
CA TYR A 157 3.80 -8.93 9.80
C TYR A 157 2.94 -9.84 8.93
N VAL A 158 3.24 -11.14 8.89
CA VAL A 158 2.46 -12.12 8.11
C VAL A 158 1.00 -12.06 8.51
N SER A 159 0.70 -12.12 9.82
CA SER A 159 -0.67 -12.05 10.34
C SER A 159 -1.38 -10.76 9.91
N SER A 160 -0.70 -9.60 9.99
CA SER A 160 -1.26 -8.32 9.55
C SER A 160 -1.58 -8.30 8.06
N LYS A 161 -0.73 -8.90 7.22
CA LYS A 161 -0.94 -8.94 5.77
C LYS A 161 -2.03 -9.94 5.35
N PHE A 162 -2.21 -11.05 6.08
CA PHE A 162 -3.40 -11.90 5.92
C PHE A 162 -4.69 -11.15 6.31
N ALA A 163 -4.65 -10.29 7.33
CA ALA A 163 -5.80 -9.45 7.68
C ALA A 163 -6.17 -8.49 6.53
N VAL A 164 -5.18 -7.83 5.87
CA VAL A 164 -5.44 -6.95 4.72
C VAL A 164 -6.09 -7.73 3.56
N ARG A 165 -5.65 -8.96 3.27
CA ARG A 165 -6.31 -9.83 2.29
C ARG A 165 -7.78 -10.08 2.66
N GLY A 166 -8.06 -10.31 3.96
CA GLY A 166 -9.43 -10.43 4.46
C GLY A 166 -10.25 -9.16 4.22
N LEU A 167 -9.65 -7.97 4.36
CA LEU A 167 -10.31 -6.70 4.04
C LEU A 167 -10.67 -6.62 2.55
N VAL A 168 -9.76 -6.98 1.64
CA VAL A 168 -10.04 -6.97 0.20
C VAL A 168 -11.27 -7.83 -0.11
N ALA A 169 -11.30 -9.07 0.35
CA ALA A 169 -12.40 -10.00 0.06
C ALA A 169 -13.74 -9.53 0.66
N THR A 170 -13.72 -9.04 1.91
CA THR A 170 -14.94 -8.63 2.61
C THR A 170 -15.50 -7.33 2.04
N LEU A 171 -14.66 -6.32 1.85
CA LEU A 171 -15.09 -5.00 1.37
C LEU A 171 -15.48 -5.03 -0.10
N ALA A 172 -14.88 -5.89 -0.92
CA ALA A 172 -15.31 -6.10 -2.30
C ALA A 172 -16.78 -6.52 -2.40
N ARG A 173 -17.23 -7.39 -1.47
CA ARG A 173 -18.63 -7.80 -1.38
C ARG A 173 -19.52 -6.71 -0.79
N GLU A 174 -19.06 -6.04 0.25
CA GLU A 174 -19.82 -5.03 1.00
C GLU A 174 -20.10 -3.79 0.16
N LEU A 175 -19.09 -3.31 -0.61
CA LEU A 175 -19.15 -2.04 -1.32
C LEU A 175 -19.60 -2.16 -2.78
N ALA A 176 -19.78 -3.39 -3.28
CA ALA A 176 -20.35 -3.62 -4.61
C ALA A 176 -21.85 -3.25 -4.61
N PRO A 177 -22.40 -2.78 -5.76
CA PRO A 177 -21.73 -2.58 -7.06
C PRO A 177 -21.07 -1.21 -7.23
N GLN A 178 -21.11 -0.33 -6.23
CA GLN A 178 -20.68 1.08 -6.35
C GLN A 178 -19.18 1.21 -6.42
N ILE A 179 -18.42 0.43 -5.62
CA ILE A 179 -16.97 0.53 -5.49
C ILE A 179 -16.35 -0.85 -5.68
N ARG A 180 -15.36 -0.95 -6.55
CA ARG A 180 -14.51 -2.15 -6.65
C ARG A 180 -13.40 -2.09 -5.60
N VAL A 181 -13.11 -3.22 -4.95
CA VAL A 181 -12.01 -3.32 -3.98
C VAL A 181 -11.11 -4.48 -4.41
N ASN A 182 -9.83 -4.19 -4.63
CA ASN A 182 -8.85 -5.18 -5.08
C ASN A 182 -7.53 -5.01 -4.32
N GLY A 183 -6.68 -6.04 -4.38
CA GLY A 183 -5.37 -6.07 -3.77
C GLY A 183 -4.24 -6.08 -4.80
N VAL A 184 -3.09 -5.56 -4.40
CA VAL A 184 -1.80 -5.83 -5.03
C VAL A 184 -0.92 -6.46 -3.98
N ALA A 185 -0.35 -7.63 -4.26
CA ALA A 185 0.53 -8.39 -3.38
C ALA A 185 1.99 -8.37 -3.90
N PRO A 186 2.76 -7.31 -3.61
CA PRO A 186 4.15 -7.22 -4.02
C PRO A 186 5.00 -8.35 -3.46
N GLY A 187 6.00 -8.77 -4.24
CA GLY A 187 7.12 -9.57 -3.74
C GLY A 187 8.13 -8.72 -2.96
N GLY A 188 9.32 -9.27 -2.75
CA GLY A 188 10.43 -8.51 -2.19
C GLY A 188 10.83 -7.38 -3.13
N THR A 189 10.88 -6.15 -2.61
CA THR A 189 11.05 -4.92 -3.38
C THR A 189 12.29 -4.18 -2.93
N LEU A 190 13.09 -3.70 -3.88
CA LEU A 190 14.23 -2.81 -3.65
C LEU A 190 13.79 -1.33 -3.60
N ASN A 191 14.68 -0.51 -3.13
CA ASN A 191 14.53 0.96 -3.08
C ASN A 191 13.28 1.41 -2.30
N THR A 192 12.95 0.67 -1.21
CA THR A 192 11.85 1.01 -0.32
C THR A 192 12.35 1.56 1.01
N ASP A 193 11.52 2.34 1.70
CA ASP A 193 11.76 2.79 3.06
C ASP A 193 10.89 1.99 4.06
N LEU A 194 10.81 0.67 3.86
CA LEU A 194 10.08 -0.22 4.76
C LEU A 194 10.89 -0.40 6.05
N ARG A 195 10.36 0.12 7.14
CA ARG A 195 11.02 0.19 8.45
C ARG A 195 10.42 -0.78 9.44
N GLY A 196 11.15 -1.02 10.54
CA GLY A 196 10.72 -1.89 11.63
C GLY A 196 9.83 -1.21 12.66
N LEU A 197 9.55 -1.96 13.72
CA LEU A 197 8.70 -1.55 14.83
C LEU A 197 9.51 -0.76 15.88
N ASN A 198 8.90 0.31 16.36
CA ASN A 198 9.41 1.09 17.50
C ASN A 198 9.44 0.24 18.77
N ALA A 199 8.36 -0.51 19.00
CA ALA A 199 8.24 -1.41 20.16
C ALA A 199 9.34 -2.47 20.23
N LEU A 200 10.01 -2.78 19.12
CA LEU A 200 11.14 -3.72 19.06
C LEU A 200 12.48 -3.02 18.82
N GLY A 201 12.55 -1.69 18.94
CA GLY A 201 13.77 -0.91 18.70
C GLY A 201 14.26 -0.95 17.25
N GLN A 202 13.40 -1.19 16.27
CA GLN A 202 13.75 -1.41 14.87
C GLN A 202 13.35 -0.25 13.94
N HIS A 203 12.79 0.84 14.46
CA HIS A 203 12.20 1.92 13.64
C HIS A 203 13.22 2.63 12.73
N ASP A 204 14.51 2.66 13.12
CA ASP A 204 15.58 3.22 12.30
C ASP A 204 16.16 2.21 11.30
N THR A 205 15.79 0.94 11.41
CA THR A 205 16.26 -0.12 10.52
C THR A 205 15.41 -0.15 9.26
N ARG A 206 16.07 -0.12 8.11
CA ARG A 206 15.41 -0.25 6.81
C ARG A 206 15.63 -1.64 6.24
N LEU A 207 14.59 -2.22 5.69
CA LEU A 207 14.72 -3.54 5.06
C LEU A 207 15.69 -3.53 3.87
N ASP A 208 15.82 -2.39 3.20
CA ASP A 208 16.70 -2.21 2.05
C ASP A 208 18.19 -2.14 2.40
N ASP A 209 18.54 -1.89 3.66
CA ASP A 209 19.91 -1.87 4.15
C ASP A 209 20.51 -3.30 4.33
N THR A 210 19.72 -4.35 4.08
CA THR A 210 20.16 -5.75 4.16
C THR A 210 21.22 -6.05 3.09
N PRO A 211 22.43 -6.54 3.48
CA PRO A 211 23.49 -6.86 2.52
C PRO A 211 23.05 -7.88 1.46
N ASN A 212 23.53 -7.71 0.23
CA ASN A 212 23.26 -8.59 -0.92
C ASN A 212 21.78 -8.74 -1.29
N ARG A 213 20.89 -7.87 -0.79
CA ARG A 213 19.46 -7.97 -0.92
C ARG A 213 18.98 -8.21 -2.36
N ALA A 214 19.50 -7.46 -3.34
CA ALA A 214 19.13 -7.62 -4.76
C ALA A 214 19.38 -9.03 -5.28
N ARG A 215 20.59 -9.57 -5.03
CA ARG A 215 20.95 -10.94 -5.43
C ARG A 215 20.04 -11.96 -4.78
N ASP A 216 19.78 -11.80 -3.47
CA ASP A 216 19.01 -12.76 -2.69
C ASP A 216 17.51 -12.72 -3.06
N LEU A 217 16.99 -11.54 -3.41
CA LEU A 217 15.63 -11.41 -3.94
C LEU A 217 15.51 -12.07 -5.31
N ALA A 218 16.42 -11.78 -6.24
CA ALA A 218 16.42 -12.41 -7.56
C ALA A 218 16.48 -13.95 -7.46
N ALA A 219 17.37 -14.47 -6.63
CA ALA A 219 17.54 -15.90 -6.43
C ALA A 219 16.28 -16.61 -5.88
N ARG A 220 15.37 -15.88 -5.23
CA ARG A 220 14.13 -16.42 -4.65
C ARG A 220 12.94 -16.44 -5.61
N THR A 221 13.05 -15.85 -6.79
CA THR A 221 11.94 -15.78 -7.75
C THR A 221 12.22 -16.65 -8.98
N PRO A 222 11.21 -17.34 -9.55
CA PRO A 222 11.36 -18.07 -10.81
C PRO A 222 11.83 -17.21 -11.98
N LEU A 223 11.44 -15.92 -12.02
CA LEU A 223 11.89 -14.98 -13.05
C LEU A 223 13.34 -14.52 -12.85
N ASN A 224 13.96 -14.87 -11.72
CA ASN A 224 15.33 -14.44 -11.36
C ASN A 224 15.52 -12.92 -11.43
N VAL A 225 14.53 -12.17 -10.95
CA VAL A 225 14.53 -10.71 -10.92
C VAL A 225 14.44 -10.19 -9.48
N ALA A 226 15.17 -9.11 -9.18
CA ALA A 226 14.95 -8.29 -8.01
C ALA A 226 14.05 -7.14 -8.44
N LEU A 227 12.83 -7.10 -7.90
CA LEU A 227 11.81 -6.13 -8.27
C LEU A 227 12.05 -4.78 -7.59
N GLU A 228 11.75 -3.72 -8.30
CA GLU A 228 11.76 -2.34 -7.81
C GLU A 228 10.31 -1.83 -7.59
N ALA A 229 10.18 -0.67 -6.96
CA ALA A 229 8.88 -0.10 -6.66
C ALA A 229 8.02 0.14 -7.92
N GLU A 230 8.66 0.53 -9.01
CA GLU A 230 8.05 0.82 -10.32
C GLU A 230 7.43 -0.42 -10.97
N ASP A 231 8.00 -1.61 -10.74
CA ASP A 231 7.47 -2.87 -11.28
C ASP A 231 6.06 -3.18 -10.75
N HIS A 232 5.74 -2.67 -9.56
CA HIS A 232 4.43 -2.89 -8.94
C HIS A 232 3.40 -1.86 -9.36
N ALA A 233 3.80 -0.62 -9.69
CA ALA A 233 2.92 0.52 -9.91
C ALA A 233 1.86 0.28 -11.00
N TRP A 234 2.20 -0.45 -12.05
CA TRP A 234 1.27 -0.77 -13.15
C TRP A 234 0.10 -1.66 -12.74
N SER A 235 0.27 -2.51 -11.72
CA SER A 235 -0.84 -3.28 -11.14
C SER A 235 -1.89 -2.36 -10.50
N PHE A 236 -1.44 -1.31 -9.81
CA PHE A 236 -2.33 -0.30 -9.23
C PHE A 236 -3.01 0.53 -10.31
N VAL A 237 -2.28 0.98 -11.34
CA VAL A 237 -2.84 1.71 -12.49
C VAL A 237 -3.94 0.88 -13.16
N PHE A 238 -3.70 -0.40 -13.42
CA PHE A 238 -4.69 -1.29 -14.03
C PHE A 238 -5.94 -1.42 -13.17
N LEU A 239 -5.78 -1.70 -11.86
CA LEU A 239 -6.92 -1.89 -10.94
C LEU A 239 -7.70 -0.60 -10.68
N ALA A 240 -7.07 0.56 -10.77
CA ALA A 240 -7.73 1.87 -10.67
C ALA A 240 -8.46 2.27 -11.96
N SER A 241 -8.08 1.72 -13.11
CA SER A 241 -8.62 2.09 -14.41
C SER A 241 -9.95 1.38 -14.74
N ASP A 242 -10.67 1.90 -15.73
CA ASP A 242 -11.89 1.27 -16.24
C ASP A 242 -11.62 -0.05 -16.99
N ARG A 243 -10.35 -0.38 -17.27
CA ARG A 243 -9.95 -1.66 -17.87
C ARG A 243 -10.18 -2.84 -16.94
N SER A 244 -10.25 -2.59 -15.63
CA SER A 244 -10.55 -3.59 -14.59
C SER A 244 -12.00 -3.50 -14.07
N ARG A 245 -12.94 -2.92 -14.85
CA ARG A 245 -14.34 -2.72 -14.44
C ARG A 245 -15.09 -4.01 -14.02
N GLY A 246 -14.63 -5.14 -14.48
CA GLY A 246 -15.20 -6.47 -14.17
C GLY A 246 -14.45 -7.20 -13.04
N ILE A 247 -13.54 -6.52 -12.32
CA ILE A 247 -12.67 -7.14 -11.31
C ILE A 247 -12.94 -6.50 -9.96
N THR A 248 -13.34 -7.30 -8.98
CA THR A 248 -13.44 -6.92 -7.55
C THR A 248 -13.19 -8.14 -6.68
N GLY A 249 -12.52 -7.97 -5.54
CA GLY A 249 -12.17 -9.04 -4.61
C GLY A 249 -10.93 -9.85 -5.02
N GLU A 250 -10.22 -9.41 -6.07
CA GLU A 250 -9.06 -10.10 -6.62
C GLU A 250 -7.75 -9.44 -6.22
N THR A 251 -6.67 -10.22 -6.28
CA THR A 251 -5.31 -9.74 -5.97
C THR A 251 -4.38 -10.03 -7.13
N ILE A 252 -3.63 -9.01 -7.58
CA ILE A 252 -2.53 -9.18 -8.53
C ILE A 252 -1.23 -9.40 -7.76
N HIS A 253 -0.43 -10.38 -8.20
CA HIS A 253 0.83 -10.78 -7.57
C HIS A 253 2.05 -10.39 -8.40
N PRO A 254 2.55 -9.15 -8.37
CA PRO A 254 3.82 -8.79 -8.98
C PRO A 254 4.98 -9.23 -8.06
N ASP A 255 5.22 -10.53 -7.97
CA ASP A 255 6.15 -11.15 -7.03
C ASP A 255 7.27 -11.97 -7.71
N GLY A 256 7.38 -11.86 -9.05
CA GLY A 256 8.36 -12.63 -9.82
C GLY A 256 8.07 -14.13 -9.88
N GLY A 257 6.84 -14.55 -9.55
CA GLY A 257 6.41 -15.95 -9.51
C GLY A 257 6.81 -16.67 -8.21
N PHE A 258 7.04 -15.93 -7.13
CA PHE A 258 7.48 -16.48 -5.85
C PHE A 258 6.60 -17.65 -5.37
N GLY A 259 5.28 -17.52 -5.49
CA GLY A 259 4.33 -18.54 -5.10
C GLY A 259 4.36 -19.85 -5.91
N LEU A 260 5.06 -19.85 -7.05
CA LEU A 260 5.20 -21.03 -7.90
C LEU A 260 6.37 -21.95 -7.50
N ARG A 261 7.29 -21.48 -6.67
CA ARG A 261 8.37 -22.33 -6.15
C ARG A 261 7.84 -23.25 -5.08
N SER A 262 8.06 -24.55 -5.23
CA SER A 262 7.95 -25.50 -4.12
C SER A 262 8.90 -25.02 -3.01
N GLN A 263 8.40 -24.84 -1.81
CA GLN A 263 9.25 -24.65 -0.63
C GLN A 263 10.01 -25.97 -0.43
N SER A 264 11.23 -26.05 -0.98
CA SER A 264 12.17 -27.14 -0.71
C SER A 264 12.93 -26.82 0.57
#